data_73d637e9045c605583c339cd58a391f1
#
_entry.id   73d637e9045c605583c339cd58a391f1
#
_cell.length_a   1.000
_cell.length_b   1.000
_cell.length_c   1.000
_cell.angle_alpha   90.00
_cell.angle_beta   90.00
_cell.angle_gamma   90.00
#
_symmetry.space_group_name_H-M   'P 1'
#
loop_
_entity.id
_entity.type
_entity.pdbx_description
1 polymer ?
#
loop_
_entity_poly.entity_id
_entity_poly.type
_entity_poly.pdbx_seq_one_letter_code
_entity_poly.pdbx_strand_id
1 'polypeptide(L)'
;MKSGIKYVDGMDLHGVIKAGLENFELDYIGCKSADMILENGGNIDGIAISLCDFTDKGFLKENASQIFRDAMSVADRYNAYIVIDTENVKKASVLEQIIDECVNEIAASDVNVFIENGYTDDNGRFYHNDYSEGSRLVELTDKLNLLAGCDKFGICINVGHANLLGINVRDMVRVCGKKTGIMHINDNDGKGDYHQMPYTFGTNE
;
A
#
# COMPACT_ATOMS: atom_id res chain seq x y z
N MET A 1 -11.13 1.80 14.37
CA MET A 1 -10.08 2.25 13.43
C MET A 1 -8.82 2.43 14.25
N LYS A 2 -7.70 1.83 13.85
CA LYS A 2 -6.39 2.12 14.44
C LYS A 2 -5.75 3.26 13.65
N SER A 3 -5.01 4.13 14.32
CA SER A 3 -4.13 5.12 13.70
C SER A 3 -2.69 4.65 13.80
N GLY A 4 -1.90 4.96 12.79
CA GLY A 4 -0.49 4.61 12.73
C GLY A 4 0.27 5.59 11.84
N ILE A 5 1.54 5.33 11.64
CA ILE A 5 2.43 6.14 10.82
C ILE A 5 3.33 5.23 9.97
N LYS A 6 3.60 5.64 8.74
CA LYS A 6 4.64 5.01 7.93
C LYS A 6 6.00 5.42 8.49
N TYR A 7 6.83 4.43 8.81
CA TYR A 7 8.17 4.68 9.33
C TYR A 7 9.11 5.22 8.24
N VAL A 8 9.90 6.20 8.62
CA VAL A 8 10.96 6.76 7.76
C VAL A 8 12.26 6.78 8.57
N ASP A 9 13.37 6.42 7.94
CA ASP A 9 14.69 6.42 8.58
C ASP A 9 15.02 7.80 9.18
N GLY A 10 15.46 7.78 10.44
CA GLY A 10 15.76 9.00 11.21
C GLY A 10 14.56 9.61 11.94
N MET A 11 13.38 8.99 11.90
CA MET A 11 12.21 9.40 12.68
C MET A 11 12.50 9.35 14.19
N ASP A 12 12.04 10.37 14.93
CA ASP A 12 12.03 10.36 16.40
C ASP A 12 10.95 9.39 16.93
N LEU A 13 11.29 8.11 16.98
CA LEU A 13 10.38 7.06 17.45
C LEU A 13 9.84 7.33 18.86
N HIS A 14 10.70 7.80 19.77
CA HIS A 14 10.27 8.09 21.15
C HIS A 14 9.22 9.20 21.19
N GLY A 15 9.45 10.28 20.44
CA GLY A 15 8.49 11.39 20.34
C GLY A 15 7.16 10.98 19.72
N VAL A 16 7.21 10.18 18.65
CA VAL A 16 6.04 9.68 17.92
C VAL A 16 5.19 8.76 18.82
N ILE A 17 5.82 7.78 19.48
CA ILE A 17 5.14 6.85 20.39
C ILE A 17 4.55 7.60 21.60
N LYS A 18 5.30 8.54 22.16
CA LYS A 18 4.81 9.40 23.26
C LYS A 18 3.61 10.27 22.85
N ALA A 19 3.51 10.61 21.56
CA ALA A 19 2.35 11.32 21.00
C ALA A 19 1.12 10.39 20.78
N GLY A 20 1.23 9.09 21.05
CA GLY A 20 0.16 8.11 20.94
C GLY A 20 0.07 7.42 19.57
N LEU A 21 1.08 7.54 18.70
CA LEU A 21 1.19 6.83 17.43
C LEU A 21 2.11 5.63 17.63
N GLU A 22 1.53 4.50 18.02
CA GLU A 22 2.26 3.28 18.40
C GLU A 22 2.31 2.24 17.28
N ASN A 23 1.53 2.41 16.21
CA ASN A 23 1.41 1.45 15.10
C ASN A 23 2.20 1.96 13.90
N PHE A 24 3.05 1.10 13.33
CA PHE A 24 3.94 1.47 12.24
C PHE A 24 3.71 0.60 11.01
N GLU A 25 3.75 1.24 9.85
CA GLU A 25 3.91 0.58 8.56
C GLU A 25 5.36 0.74 8.10
N LEU A 26 5.97 -0.37 7.67
CA LEU A 26 7.35 -0.42 7.20
C LEU A 26 7.41 -0.70 5.71
N ASP A 27 8.31 -0.05 5.00
CA ASP A 27 8.71 -0.54 3.69
C ASP A 27 9.40 -1.92 3.83
N TYR A 28 9.08 -2.86 2.95
CA TYR A 28 9.66 -4.22 2.96
C TYR A 28 11.20 -4.19 2.99
N ILE A 29 11.81 -3.28 2.24
CA ILE A 29 13.27 -3.07 2.22
C ILE A 29 13.77 -2.52 3.57
N GLY A 30 12.94 -1.78 4.31
CA GLY A 30 13.21 -1.14 5.59
C GLY A 30 12.95 -2.03 6.82
N CYS A 31 12.60 -3.31 6.65
CA CYS A 31 12.31 -4.23 7.77
C CYS A 31 13.46 -4.39 8.78
N LYS A 32 14.66 -3.92 8.46
CA LYS A 32 15.79 -3.84 9.41
C LYS A 32 15.52 -2.93 10.59
N SER A 33 14.58 -2.00 10.48
CA SER A 33 14.18 -1.08 11.56
C SER A 33 13.11 -1.66 12.49
N ALA A 34 12.61 -2.86 12.19
CA ALA A 34 11.55 -3.51 12.97
C ALA A 34 11.93 -3.69 14.44
N ASP A 35 13.14 -4.22 14.70
CA ASP A 35 13.61 -4.45 16.06
C ASP A 35 13.68 -3.14 16.86
N MET A 36 14.15 -2.06 16.24
CA MET A 36 14.24 -0.75 16.87
C MET A 36 12.84 -0.20 17.24
N ILE A 37 11.84 -0.38 16.40
CA ILE A 37 10.46 0.03 16.69
C ILE A 37 9.91 -0.76 17.89
N LEU A 38 10.08 -2.08 17.88
CA LEU A 38 9.62 -2.96 18.96
C LEU A 38 10.31 -2.65 20.28
N GLU A 39 11.63 -2.41 20.28
CA GLU A 39 12.41 -2.02 21.46
C GLU A 39 11.96 -0.69 22.07
N ASN A 40 11.44 0.21 21.27
CA ASN A 40 10.86 1.48 21.72
C ASN A 40 9.36 1.38 22.11
N GLY A 41 8.77 0.18 22.06
CA GLY A 41 7.38 -0.06 22.46
C GLY A 41 6.35 0.19 21.36
N GLY A 42 6.77 0.32 20.11
CA GLY A 42 5.87 0.39 18.96
C GLY A 42 5.43 -1.00 18.49
N ASN A 43 4.42 -1.05 17.62
CA ASN A 43 3.90 -2.25 16.98
C ASN A 43 4.12 -2.14 15.46
N ILE A 44 4.32 -3.26 14.78
CA ILE A 44 4.37 -3.32 13.32
C ILE A 44 3.03 -3.84 12.85
N ASP A 45 2.20 -2.96 12.29
CA ASP A 45 0.86 -3.29 11.81
C ASP A 45 0.84 -3.55 10.30
N GLY A 46 1.79 -2.99 9.54
CA GLY A 46 1.81 -3.11 8.08
C GLY A 46 3.21 -3.21 7.46
N ILE A 47 3.27 -3.88 6.31
CA ILE A 47 4.45 -3.97 5.44
C ILE A 47 4.05 -3.42 4.07
N ALA A 48 4.70 -2.35 3.63
CA ALA A 48 4.50 -1.78 2.31
C ALA A 48 5.48 -2.38 1.31
N ILE A 49 5.00 -2.74 0.12
CA ILE A 49 5.78 -3.28 -0.99
C ILE A 49 5.50 -2.45 -2.23
N SER A 50 6.52 -1.95 -2.91
CA SER A 50 6.31 -1.33 -4.21
C SER A 50 6.18 -2.37 -5.31
N LEU A 51 5.11 -2.30 -6.10
CA LEU A 51 4.92 -3.19 -7.25
C LEU A 51 6.01 -3.01 -8.31
N CYS A 52 6.69 -1.86 -8.34
CA CYS A 52 7.87 -1.63 -9.16
C CYS A 52 9.03 -2.60 -8.84
N ASP A 53 9.13 -3.06 -7.59
CA ASP A 53 10.15 -4.03 -7.19
C ASP A 53 9.98 -5.39 -7.87
N PHE A 54 8.77 -5.70 -8.32
CA PHE A 54 8.44 -6.95 -9.04
C PHE A 54 8.64 -6.85 -10.55
N THR A 55 8.90 -5.66 -11.10
CA THR A 55 8.99 -5.45 -12.54
C THR A 55 10.35 -4.94 -12.99
N ASP A 56 10.74 -5.31 -14.21
CA ASP A 56 11.83 -4.68 -14.95
C ASP A 56 11.31 -4.30 -16.36
N LYS A 57 11.44 -3.01 -16.72
CA LYS A 57 10.96 -2.47 -18.00
C LYS A 57 9.49 -2.81 -18.32
N GLY A 58 8.66 -2.92 -17.27
CA GLY A 58 7.24 -3.25 -17.38
C GLY A 58 6.91 -4.74 -17.54
N PHE A 59 7.91 -5.62 -17.42
CA PHE A 59 7.73 -7.07 -17.39
C PHE A 59 8.00 -7.62 -16.00
N LEU A 60 7.32 -8.72 -15.65
CA LEU A 60 7.51 -9.39 -14.38
C LEU A 60 8.95 -9.94 -14.27
N LYS A 61 9.62 -9.69 -13.14
CA LYS A 61 10.92 -10.28 -12.82
C LYS A 61 10.77 -11.78 -12.54
N GLU A 62 11.78 -12.59 -12.86
CA GLU A 62 11.78 -14.03 -12.60
C GLU A 62 11.61 -14.37 -11.09
N ASN A 63 12.06 -13.49 -10.20
CA ASN A 63 11.96 -13.68 -8.76
C ASN A 63 10.81 -12.93 -8.10
N ALA A 64 9.87 -12.39 -8.86
CA ALA A 64 8.75 -11.57 -8.34
C ALA A 64 7.93 -12.33 -7.29
N SER A 65 7.52 -13.54 -7.58
CA SER A 65 6.74 -14.37 -6.65
C SER A 65 7.52 -14.71 -5.39
N GLN A 66 8.85 -14.85 -5.47
CA GLN A 66 9.69 -15.06 -4.29
C GLN A 66 9.73 -13.82 -3.42
N ILE A 67 9.89 -12.63 -3.99
CA ILE A 67 9.84 -11.35 -3.24
C ILE A 67 8.49 -11.23 -2.50
N PHE A 68 7.39 -11.60 -3.17
CA PHE A 68 6.07 -11.55 -2.55
C PHE A 68 5.94 -12.56 -1.38
N ARG A 69 6.40 -13.82 -1.55
CA ARG A 69 6.43 -14.83 -0.47
C ARG A 69 7.27 -14.38 0.72
N ASP A 70 8.42 -13.79 0.46
CA ASP A 70 9.30 -13.28 1.52
C ASP A 70 8.62 -12.15 2.30
N ALA A 71 7.94 -11.25 1.63
CA ALA A 71 7.17 -10.19 2.27
C ALA A 71 5.99 -10.73 3.08
N MET A 72 5.26 -11.73 2.55
CA MET A 72 4.20 -12.40 3.31
C MET A 72 4.75 -13.07 4.59
N SER A 73 5.92 -13.71 4.50
CA SER A 73 6.57 -14.32 5.68
C SER A 73 6.95 -13.28 6.72
N VAL A 74 7.38 -12.09 6.30
CA VAL A 74 7.67 -10.97 7.21
C VAL A 74 6.38 -10.45 7.85
N ALA A 75 5.32 -10.24 7.06
CA ALA A 75 4.04 -9.76 7.56
C ALA A 75 3.41 -10.76 8.56
N ASP A 76 3.46 -12.06 8.27
CA ASP A 76 2.97 -13.12 9.15
C ASP A 76 3.71 -13.11 10.51
N ARG A 77 5.04 -12.93 10.49
CA ARG A 77 5.86 -12.84 11.72
C ARG A 77 5.39 -11.75 12.68
N TYR A 78 4.94 -10.62 12.14
CA TYR A 78 4.50 -9.47 12.93
C TYR A 78 2.99 -9.40 13.09
N ASN A 79 2.23 -10.36 12.54
CA ASN A 79 0.76 -10.31 12.42
C ASN A 79 0.31 -8.99 11.76
N ALA A 80 1.04 -8.60 10.73
CA ALA A 80 0.86 -7.36 9.99
C ALA A 80 0.10 -7.61 8.68
N TYR A 81 -0.50 -6.54 8.13
CA TYR A 81 -1.02 -6.56 6.76
C TYR A 81 0.07 -6.23 5.75
N ILE A 82 -0.23 -6.47 4.47
CA ILE A 82 0.58 -5.97 3.35
C ILE A 82 -0.19 -4.86 2.63
N VAL A 83 0.50 -3.76 2.29
CA VAL A 83 0.04 -2.78 1.30
C VAL A 83 0.92 -2.92 0.06
N ILE A 84 0.30 -3.05 -1.11
CA ILE A 84 0.98 -3.04 -2.40
C ILE A 84 0.80 -1.66 -3.02
N ASP A 85 1.86 -0.88 -3.01
CA ASP A 85 1.97 0.37 -3.74
C ASP A 85 2.08 0.09 -5.24
N THR A 86 1.23 0.74 -6.02
CA THR A 86 1.05 0.50 -7.45
C THR A 86 1.54 1.65 -8.34
N GLU A 87 2.34 2.54 -7.77
CA GLU A 87 2.97 3.62 -8.53
C GLU A 87 3.79 3.11 -9.70
N ASN A 88 3.70 3.84 -10.81
CA ASN A 88 4.48 3.57 -12.03
C ASN A 88 4.28 2.19 -12.67
N VAL A 89 3.34 1.38 -12.19
CA VAL A 89 2.96 0.11 -12.83
C VAL A 89 1.62 0.26 -13.55
N LYS A 90 1.65 0.16 -14.88
CA LYS A 90 0.49 0.50 -15.71
C LYS A 90 -0.61 -0.56 -15.70
N LYS A 91 -0.28 -1.84 -15.55
CA LYS A 91 -1.17 -2.96 -15.82
C LYS A 91 -1.46 -3.81 -14.58
N ALA A 92 -2.73 -4.00 -14.30
CA ALA A 92 -3.20 -4.89 -13.22
C ALA A 92 -2.77 -6.36 -13.43
N SER A 93 -2.55 -6.79 -14.67
CA SER A 93 -2.11 -8.16 -14.99
C SER A 93 -0.78 -8.55 -14.37
N VAL A 94 0.08 -7.59 -14.02
CA VAL A 94 1.34 -7.86 -13.31
C VAL A 94 1.05 -8.45 -11.93
N LEU A 95 0.17 -7.82 -11.18
CA LEU A 95 -0.23 -8.29 -9.86
C LEU A 95 -1.00 -9.61 -9.95
N GLU A 96 -1.90 -9.76 -10.92
CA GLU A 96 -2.65 -10.99 -11.14
C GLU A 96 -1.73 -12.20 -11.34
N GLN A 97 -0.64 -12.06 -12.11
CA GLN A 97 0.34 -13.13 -12.32
C GLN A 97 1.06 -13.52 -11.03
N ILE A 98 1.50 -12.53 -10.22
CA ILE A 98 2.16 -12.79 -8.93
C ILE A 98 1.20 -13.55 -7.99
N ILE A 99 -0.05 -13.12 -7.92
CA ILE A 99 -1.05 -13.74 -7.04
C ILE A 99 -1.38 -15.16 -7.50
N ASP A 100 -1.51 -15.40 -8.80
CA ASP A 100 -1.75 -16.76 -9.35
C ASP A 100 -0.64 -17.74 -8.96
N GLU A 101 0.63 -17.28 -8.98
CA GLU A 101 1.79 -18.10 -8.59
C GLU A 101 1.92 -18.29 -7.06
N CYS A 102 1.25 -17.47 -6.25
CA CYS A 102 1.31 -17.50 -4.78
C CYS A 102 -0.02 -17.89 -4.12
N VAL A 103 -0.98 -18.39 -4.87
CA VAL A 103 -2.36 -18.61 -4.43
C VAL A 103 -2.46 -19.52 -3.19
N ASN A 104 -1.66 -20.59 -3.14
CA ASN A 104 -1.69 -21.54 -2.04
C ASN A 104 -1.15 -20.94 -0.74
N GLU A 105 -0.08 -20.17 -0.83
CA GLU A 105 0.53 -19.48 0.31
C GLU A 105 -0.41 -18.40 0.85
N ILE A 106 -1.03 -17.63 -0.04
CA ILE A 106 -2.02 -16.61 0.32
C ILE A 106 -3.20 -17.23 1.05
N ALA A 107 -3.75 -18.33 0.51
CA ALA A 107 -4.89 -19.01 1.12
C ALA A 107 -4.55 -19.57 2.51
N ALA A 108 -3.34 -20.05 2.72
CA ALA A 108 -2.87 -20.62 3.99
C ALA A 108 -2.44 -19.58 5.05
N SER A 109 -2.12 -18.36 4.65
CA SER A 109 -1.67 -17.27 5.53
C SER A 109 -2.87 -16.55 6.18
N ASP A 110 -2.67 -15.88 7.31
CA ASP A 110 -3.65 -14.95 7.91
C ASP A 110 -3.44 -13.48 7.50
N VAL A 111 -2.45 -13.23 6.63
CA VAL A 111 -2.11 -11.89 6.15
C VAL A 111 -3.18 -11.34 5.20
N ASN A 112 -3.66 -10.14 5.48
CA ASN A 112 -4.51 -9.38 4.55
C ASN A 112 -3.63 -8.53 3.64
N VAL A 113 -4.04 -8.39 2.37
CA VAL A 113 -3.31 -7.66 1.33
C VAL A 113 -4.17 -6.53 0.80
N PHE A 114 -3.69 -5.29 0.87
CA PHE A 114 -4.41 -4.11 0.40
C PHE A 114 -3.72 -3.53 -0.82
N ILE A 115 -4.49 -3.30 -1.89
CA ILE A 115 -4.00 -2.70 -3.12
C ILE A 115 -4.19 -1.19 -3.03
N GLU A 116 -3.11 -0.46 -3.12
CA GLU A 116 -3.13 0.99 -3.04
C GLU A 116 -3.49 1.61 -4.40
N ASN A 117 -4.30 2.69 -4.41
CA ASN A 117 -4.52 3.44 -5.64
C ASN A 117 -3.22 4.16 -6.05
N GLY A 118 -2.85 4.00 -7.30
CA GLY A 118 -1.61 4.54 -7.83
C GLY A 118 -1.78 5.41 -9.08
N TYR A 119 -0.66 5.85 -9.59
CA TYR A 119 -0.54 6.68 -10.78
C TYR A 119 0.68 6.24 -11.61
N THR A 120 0.83 6.81 -12.79
CA THR A 120 2.07 6.75 -13.56
C THR A 120 2.64 8.17 -13.65
N ASP A 121 3.89 8.34 -13.24
CA ASP A 121 4.64 9.59 -13.41
C ASP A 121 5.46 9.55 -14.72
N ASP A 122 5.33 10.60 -15.51
CA ASP A 122 6.19 10.87 -16.67
C ASP A 122 6.75 12.30 -16.53
N ASN A 123 7.91 12.40 -15.91
CA ASN A 123 8.64 13.66 -15.67
C ASN A 123 7.80 14.75 -14.96
N GLY A 124 7.11 14.36 -13.88
CA GLY A 124 6.28 15.25 -13.07
C GLY A 124 4.89 15.49 -13.66
N ARG A 125 4.48 14.66 -14.62
CA ARG A 125 3.10 14.60 -15.11
C ARG A 125 2.48 13.28 -14.68
N PHE A 126 1.37 13.36 -13.96
CA PHE A 126 0.67 12.21 -13.40
C PHE A 126 -0.45 11.76 -14.31
N TYR A 127 -0.50 10.46 -14.57
CA TYR A 127 -1.49 9.82 -15.45
C TYR A 127 -2.17 8.66 -14.74
N HIS A 128 -3.43 8.44 -15.08
CA HIS A 128 -4.16 7.26 -14.63
C HIS A 128 -3.51 5.97 -15.13
N ASN A 129 -3.51 4.94 -14.28
CA ASN A 129 -3.16 3.56 -14.60
C ASN A 129 -4.33 2.63 -14.23
N ASP A 130 -4.13 1.32 -14.33
CA ASP A 130 -5.20 0.35 -14.02
C ASP A 130 -5.61 0.34 -12.53
N TYR A 131 -4.84 0.99 -11.65
CA TYR A 131 -5.06 1.05 -10.19
C TYR A 131 -5.60 2.39 -9.70
N SER A 132 -5.75 3.39 -10.56
CA SER A 132 -6.06 4.76 -10.13
C SER A 132 -7.49 4.94 -9.64
N GLU A 133 -8.45 4.26 -10.29
CA GLU A 133 -9.88 4.47 -10.07
C GLU A 133 -10.47 3.48 -9.06
N GLY A 134 -11.30 3.98 -8.14
CA GLY A 134 -11.93 3.14 -7.13
C GLY A 134 -12.75 1.97 -7.69
N SER A 135 -13.47 2.17 -8.80
CA SER A 135 -14.22 1.09 -9.48
C SER A 135 -13.30 -0.01 -10.01
N ARG A 136 -12.13 0.37 -10.56
CA ARG A 136 -11.13 -0.59 -11.03
C ARG A 136 -10.50 -1.38 -9.89
N LEU A 137 -10.22 -0.72 -8.78
CA LEU A 137 -9.71 -1.38 -7.58
C LEU A 137 -10.71 -2.38 -7.01
N VAL A 138 -12.01 -2.05 -7.02
CA VAL A 138 -13.07 -2.98 -6.61
C VAL A 138 -13.11 -4.21 -7.52
N GLU A 139 -13.14 -4.01 -8.84
CA GLU A 139 -13.09 -5.10 -9.82
C GLU A 139 -11.84 -5.99 -9.63
N LEU A 140 -10.67 -5.36 -9.46
CA LEU A 140 -9.40 -6.06 -9.25
C LEU A 140 -9.42 -6.88 -7.96
N THR A 141 -9.79 -6.29 -6.83
CA THR A 141 -9.81 -7.01 -5.54
C THR A 141 -10.83 -8.16 -5.54
N ASP A 142 -11.99 -8.00 -6.22
CA ASP A 142 -12.94 -9.10 -6.41
C ASP A 142 -12.31 -10.26 -7.21
N LYS A 143 -11.60 -9.91 -8.29
CA LYS A 143 -10.93 -10.89 -9.13
C LYS A 143 -9.81 -11.62 -8.37
N LEU A 144 -9.00 -10.89 -7.59
CA LEU A 144 -7.92 -11.47 -6.79
C LEU A 144 -8.45 -12.38 -5.69
N ASN A 145 -9.53 -11.98 -5.00
CA ASN A 145 -10.20 -12.83 -4.00
C ASN A 145 -10.77 -14.11 -4.62
N LEU A 146 -11.36 -14.00 -5.81
CA LEU A 146 -11.84 -15.17 -6.54
C LEU A 146 -10.69 -16.10 -6.96
N LEU A 147 -9.59 -15.54 -7.48
CA LEU A 147 -8.40 -16.29 -7.90
C LEU A 147 -7.77 -17.03 -6.71
N ALA A 148 -7.60 -16.33 -5.58
CA ALA A 148 -7.02 -16.89 -4.37
C ALA A 148 -7.99 -17.82 -3.59
N GLY A 149 -9.27 -17.84 -3.92
CA GLY A 149 -10.27 -18.60 -3.21
C GLY A 149 -10.49 -18.17 -1.74
N CYS A 150 -10.16 -16.92 -1.42
CA CYS A 150 -10.28 -16.36 -0.07
C CYS A 150 -10.62 -14.86 -0.14
N ASP A 151 -11.06 -14.26 0.98
CA ASP A 151 -11.43 -12.84 1.08
C ASP A 151 -10.36 -12.08 1.87
N LYS A 152 -9.15 -11.98 1.29
CA LYS A 152 -7.98 -11.35 1.92
C LYS A 152 -7.50 -10.07 1.21
N PHE A 153 -7.99 -9.85 -0.01
CA PHE A 153 -7.64 -8.65 -0.78
C PHE A 153 -8.64 -7.54 -0.53
N GLY A 154 -8.12 -6.39 -0.11
CA GLY A 154 -8.83 -5.15 0.09
C GLY A 154 -8.16 -3.97 -0.60
N ILE A 155 -8.60 -2.77 -0.29
CA ILE A 155 -8.16 -1.52 -0.91
C ILE A 155 -7.51 -0.64 0.16
N CYS A 156 -6.33 -0.10 -0.17
CA CYS A 156 -5.73 1.04 0.51
C CYS A 156 -6.02 2.30 -0.32
N ILE A 157 -6.66 3.30 0.28
CA ILE A 157 -6.87 4.60 -0.37
C ILE A 157 -5.76 5.54 0.06
N ASN A 158 -4.90 5.93 -0.88
CA ASN A 158 -3.94 7.01 -0.68
C ASN A 158 -4.56 8.33 -1.18
N VAL A 159 -4.77 9.25 -0.25
CA VAL A 159 -5.42 10.55 -0.50
C VAL A 159 -4.54 11.45 -1.37
N GLY A 160 -3.22 11.43 -1.15
CA GLY A 160 -2.27 12.18 -1.95
C GLY A 160 -2.25 11.75 -3.42
N HIS A 161 -2.25 10.43 -3.69
CA HIS A 161 -2.32 9.90 -5.06
C HIS A 161 -3.63 10.30 -5.77
N ALA A 162 -4.74 10.23 -5.04
CA ALA A 162 -6.03 10.69 -5.58
C ALA A 162 -5.99 12.19 -5.93
N ASN A 163 -5.36 13.04 -5.08
CA ASN A 163 -5.20 14.46 -5.33
C ASN A 163 -4.36 14.75 -6.58
N LEU A 164 -3.23 14.03 -6.79
CA LEU A 164 -2.38 14.18 -7.98
C LEU A 164 -3.14 13.94 -9.29
N LEU A 165 -4.14 13.06 -9.26
CA LEU A 165 -4.98 12.72 -10.41
C LEU A 165 -6.28 13.51 -10.50
N GLY A 166 -6.54 14.42 -9.55
CA GLY A 166 -7.80 15.15 -9.46
C GLY A 166 -9.02 14.28 -9.16
N ILE A 167 -8.80 13.12 -8.53
CA ILE A 167 -9.86 12.19 -8.13
C ILE A 167 -10.49 12.68 -6.82
N ASN A 168 -11.82 12.74 -6.79
CA ASN A 168 -12.53 13.07 -5.55
C ASN A 168 -12.48 11.91 -4.55
N VAL A 169 -11.76 12.12 -3.43
CA VAL A 169 -11.56 11.10 -2.40
C VAL A 169 -12.88 10.62 -1.79
N ARG A 170 -13.86 11.52 -1.58
CA ARG A 170 -15.17 11.13 -1.03
C ARG A 170 -15.89 10.15 -1.93
N ASP A 171 -15.85 10.39 -3.25
CA ASP A 171 -16.49 9.50 -4.22
C ASP A 171 -15.72 8.18 -4.32
N MET A 172 -14.39 8.21 -4.26
CA MET A 172 -13.57 7.01 -4.20
C MET A 172 -13.91 6.14 -2.98
N VAL A 173 -13.99 6.74 -1.78
CA VAL A 173 -14.39 6.03 -0.55
C VAL A 173 -15.79 5.43 -0.68
N ARG A 174 -16.74 6.13 -1.29
CA ARG A 174 -18.11 5.60 -1.54
C ARG A 174 -18.09 4.39 -2.46
N VAL A 175 -17.31 4.44 -3.53
CA VAL A 175 -17.19 3.35 -4.51
C VAL A 175 -16.50 2.14 -3.89
N CYS A 176 -15.37 2.33 -3.21
CA CYS A 176 -14.62 1.25 -2.57
C CYS A 176 -15.37 0.64 -1.37
N GLY A 177 -16.14 1.45 -0.64
CA GLY A 177 -17.03 1.00 0.42
C GLY A 177 -16.34 0.10 1.44
N LYS A 178 -16.91 -1.08 1.67
CA LYS A 178 -16.40 -2.06 2.67
C LYS A 178 -15.08 -2.71 2.31
N LYS A 179 -14.62 -2.58 1.06
CA LYS A 179 -13.31 -3.09 0.63
C LYS A 179 -12.15 -2.20 1.08
N THR A 180 -12.44 -0.95 1.46
CA THR A 180 -11.43 -0.06 2.04
C THR A 180 -11.06 -0.56 3.43
N GLY A 181 -9.85 -1.06 3.58
CA GLY A 181 -9.31 -1.49 4.88
C GLY A 181 -8.27 -0.52 5.43
N ILE A 182 -7.54 0.17 4.56
CA ILE A 182 -6.46 1.09 4.90
C ILE A 182 -6.70 2.44 4.22
N MET A 183 -6.26 3.51 4.86
CA MET A 183 -6.17 4.84 4.26
C MET A 183 -4.79 5.44 4.58
N HIS A 184 -4.05 5.80 3.55
CA HIS A 184 -2.86 6.66 3.66
C HIS A 184 -3.29 8.11 3.51
N ILE A 185 -3.11 8.88 4.57
CA ILE A 185 -3.53 10.29 4.61
C ILE A 185 -2.28 11.16 4.58
N ASN A 186 -2.02 11.75 3.44
CA ASN A 186 -0.93 12.68 3.20
C ASN A 186 -1.42 13.84 2.32
N ASP A 187 -0.64 14.90 2.24
CA ASP A 187 -0.95 16.11 1.47
C ASP A 187 0.10 16.38 0.40
N ASN A 188 -0.32 17.01 -0.69
CA ASN A 188 0.53 17.54 -1.75
C ASN A 188 -0.15 18.73 -2.45
N ASP A 189 0.61 19.46 -3.26
CA ASP A 189 0.13 20.62 -4.02
C ASP A 189 -0.43 20.28 -5.41
N GLY A 190 -0.66 19.00 -5.70
CA GLY A 190 -1.09 18.50 -7.01
C GLY A 190 0.02 18.48 -8.07
N LYS A 191 1.29 18.76 -7.71
CA LYS A 191 2.43 18.81 -8.65
C LYS A 191 3.52 17.79 -8.34
N GLY A 192 3.53 17.22 -7.14
CA GLY A 192 4.47 16.22 -6.73
C GLY A 192 3.96 15.41 -5.56
N ASP A 193 4.40 14.17 -5.47
CA ASP A 193 4.05 13.28 -4.37
C ASP A 193 4.97 13.52 -3.16
N TYR A 194 4.66 14.58 -2.41
CA TYR A 194 5.54 15.05 -1.34
C TYR A 194 5.30 14.38 0.01
N HIS A 195 4.23 13.60 0.16
CA HIS A 195 3.86 12.95 1.43
C HIS A 195 3.88 13.89 2.65
N GLN A 196 3.39 15.11 2.47
CA GLN A 196 3.35 16.09 3.55
C GLN A 196 2.25 15.77 4.55
N MET A 197 2.35 16.37 5.73
CA MET A 197 1.27 16.26 6.73
C MET A 197 -0.03 16.85 6.19
N PRO A 198 -1.19 16.29 6.53
CA PRO A 198 -2.49 16.81 6.12
C PRO A 198 -2.63 18.30 6.41
N TYR A 199 -3.26 19.02 5.49
CA TYR A 199 -3.46 20.48 5.52
C TYR A 199 -2.19 21.32 5.34
N THR A 200 -1.06 20.76 4.93
CA THR A 200 0.16 21.54 4.63
C THR A 200 -0.08 22.50 3.47
N PHE A 201 -0.76 22.07 2.42
CA PHE A 201 -1.09 22.88 1.23
C PHE A 201 -2.53 23.41 1.23
N GLY A 202 -3.38 23.01 2.18
CA GLY A 202 -4.75 23.49 2.31
C GLY A 202 -5.70 23.03 1.20
N THR A 203 -5.39 21.96 0.48
CA THR A 203 -6.12 21.52 -0.72
C THR A 203 -7.01 20.29 -0.51
N ASN A 204 -7.01 19.71 0.66
CA ASN A 204 -7.80 18.49 0.96
C ASN A 204 -9.21 18.84 1.49
N GLU A 205 -10.03 19.55 0.68
CA GLU A 205 -11.45 19.81 0.97
C GLU A 205 -12.36 18.68 0.46
#